data_7ec6b1240754f2fe0f3a531c9469ab46
#
_entry.id   7ec6b1240754f2fe0f3a531c9469ab46
#
_cell.length_a   1.000
_cell.length_b   1.000
_cell.length_c   1.000
_cell.angle_alpha   90.00
_cell.angle_beta   90.00
_cell.angle_gamma   90.00
#
_symmetry.space_group_name_H-M   'P 1'
#
loop_
_entity.id
_entity.type
_entity.pdbx_description
1 polymer ?
#
loop_
_entity_poly.entity_id
_entity_poly.type
_entity_poly.pdbx_seq_one_letter_code
_entity_poly.pdbx_strand_id
1 'polypeptide(L)' 'MVPLSLLRSLKVFLLNEMLAQGVRKAEMARRLDVHMPQVDRLLDFRHPSKIDFVEKAFKKLGREINLSVH' A
#
# COMPACT_ATOMS: atom_id res chain seq x y z
N MET A 1 -2.83 15.75 7.57
CA MET A 1 -2.22 15.36 6.27
C MET A 1 -0.93 14.58 6.54
N VAL A 2 -0.78 13.45 5.86
CA VAL A 2 0.40 12.60 6.05
C VAL A 2 1.57 13.19 5.25
N PRO A 3 2.76 13.38 5.87
CA PRO A 3 3.92 13.85 5.13
C PRO A 3 4.30 12.89 3.99
N LEU A 4 4.82 13.44 2.90
CA LEU A 4 5.23 12.64 1.74
C LEU A 4 6.33 11.63 2.12
N SER A 5 7.23 12.03 3.02
CA SER A 5 8.30 11.14 3.51
C SER A 5 7.74 9.91 4.22
N LEU A 6 6.70 10.09 5.04
CA LEU A 6 6.04 8.98 5.71
C LEU A 6 5.32 8.08 4.70
N LEU A 7 4.65 8.68 3.73
CA LEU A 7 3.96 7.94 2.69
C LEU A 7 4.94 7.07 1.88
N ARG A 8 6.10 7.62 1.53
CA ARG A 8 7.15 6.87 0.84
C ARG A 8 7.63 5.69 1.67
N SER A 9 7.86 5.91 2.97
CA SER A 9 8.27 4.84 3.88
C SER A 9 7.23 3.74 3.94
N LEU A 10 5.96 4.09 4.02
CA LEU A 10 4.86 3.12 4.03
C LEU A 10 4.82 2.32 2.73
N LYS A 11 5.06 2.95 1.60
CA LYS A 11 5.09 2.26 0.30
C LYS A 11 6.26 1.29 0.21
N VAL A 12 7.42 1.64 0.76
CA VAL A 12 8.57 0.73 0.84
C VAL A 12 8.23 -0.48 1.71
N PHE A 13 7.64 -0.26 2.88
CA PHE A 13 7.19 -1.35 3.75
C PHE A 13 6.17 -2.24 3.05
N LEU A 14 5.23 -1.63 2.34
CA LEU A 14 4.21 -2.38 1.61
C LEU A 14 4.85 -3.28 0.54
N LEU A 15 5.77 -2.74 -0.23
CA LEU A 15 6.47 -3.52 -1.25
C LEU A 15 7.27 -4.66 -0.62
N ASN A 16 8.00 -4.37 0.45
CA ASN A 16 8.76 -5.39 1.16
C ASN A 16 7.87 -6.49 1.71
N GLU A 17 6.72 -6.14 2.26
CA GLU A 17 5.77 -7.12 2.78
C GLU A 17 5.19 -7.98 1.67
N MET A 18 4.88 -7.39 0.52
CA MET A 18 4.43 -8.15 -0.65
C MET A 18 5.49 -9.14 -1.10
N LEU A 19 6.74 -8.70 -1.17
CA LEU A 19 7.85 -9.58 -1.56
C LEU A 19 8.05 -10.70 -0.54
N ALA A 20 7.99 -10.37 0.74
CA ALA A 20 8.17 -11.36 1.81
C ALA A 20 7.09 -12.45 1.78
N GLN A 21 5.87 -12.08 1.41
CA GLN A 21 4.75 -13.01 1.34
C GLN A 21 4.57 -13.65 -0.05
N GLY A 22 5.38 -13.25 -1.02
CA GLY A 22 5.26 -13.75 -2.40
C GLY A 22 4.01 -13.25 -3.10
N VAL A 23 3.48 -12.10 -2.70
CA VAL A 23 2.27 -11.51 -3.30
C VAL A 23 2.69 -10.61 -4.45
N ARG A 24 2.22 -10.91 -5.65
CA ARG A 24 2.49 -10.12 -6.85
C ARG A 24 1.43 -9.03 -7.03
N LYS A 25 1.72 -8.07 -7.92
CA LYS A 25 0.81 -6.97 -8.21
C LYS A 25 -0.58 -7.45 -8.63
N ALA A 26 -0.65 -8.48 -9.49
CA ALA A 26 -1.93 -9.03 -9.94
C ALA A 26 -2.74 -9.59 -8.78
N GLU A 27 -2.09 -10.29 -7.85
CA GLU A 27 -2.74 -10.80 -6.65
C GLU A 27 -3.21 -9.66 -5.76
N MET A 28 -2.40 -8.62 -5.61
CA MET A 28 -2.76 -7.45 -4.82
C MET A 28 -3.96 -6.72 -5.41
N ALA A 29 -3.99 -6.58 -6.73
CA ALA A 29 -5.12 -5.96 -7.44
C ALA A 29 -6.42 -6.75 -7.17
N ARG A 30 -6.33 -8.08 -7.19
CA ARG A 30 -7.47 -8.93 -6.92
C ARG A 30 -7.95 -8.80 -5.48
N ARG A 31 -7.02 -8.80 -4.51
CA ARG A 31 -7.35 -8.68 -3.10
C ARG A 31 -7.97 -7.33 -2.77
N LEU A 32 -7.51 -6.27 -3.44
CA LEU A 32 -8.02 -4.91 -3.25
C LEU A 32 -9.25 -4.62 -4.09
N ASP A 33 -9.58 -5.52 -5.03
CA ASP A 33 -10.69 -5.32 -5.98
C ASP A 33 -10.50 -4.04 -6.80
N VAL A 34 -9.31 -3.87 -7.33
CA VAL A 34 -8.94 -2.71 -8.16
C VAL A 34 -8.21 -3.17 -9.41
N HIS A 35 -8.03 -2.24 -10.36
CA HIS A 35 -7.28 -2.52 -11.58
C HIS A 35 -5.77 -2.38 -11.35
N MET A 36 -4.99 -3.06 -12.19
CA MET A 36 -3.52 -3.06 -12.10
C MET A 36 -2.91 -1.64 -12.05
N PRO A 37 -3.35 -0.67 -12.87
CA PRO A 37 -2.80 0.67 -12.78
C PRO A 37 -2.91 1.30 -11.39
N GLN A 38 -3.96 0.95 -10.65
CA GLN A 38 -4.14 1.46 -9.28
C GLN A 38 -3.10 0.85 -8.33
N VAL A 39 -2.75 -0.41 -8.53
CA VAL A 39 -1.67 -1.05 -7.76
C VAL A 39 -0.32 -0.44 -8.12
N ASP A 40 -0.09 -0.18 -9.40
CA ASP A 40 1.14 0.47 -9.84
C ASP A 40 1.32 1.84 -9.18
N ARG A 41 0.25 2.63 -9.09
CA ARG A 41 0.27 3.92 -8.42
C ARG A 41 0.50 3.76 -6.91
N LEU A 42 -0.11 2.75 -6.31
CA LEU A 42 0.07 2.47 -4.89
C LEU A 42 1.53 2.17 -4.56
N LEU A 43 2.23 1.49 -5.45
CA LEU A 43 3.64 1.12 -5.27
C LEU A 43 4.61 2.16 -5.84
N ASP A 44 4.11 3.18 -6.51
CA ASP A 44 4.94 4.27 -7.04
C ASP A 44 5.23 5.27 -5.91
N PHE A 45 6.49 5.40 -5.55
CA PHE A 45 6.92 6.27 -4.46
C PHE A 45 6.68 7.75 -4.74
N ARG A 46 6.46 8.11 -6.00
CA ARG A 46 6.21 9.50 -6.41
C ARG A 46 4.73 9.86 -6.41
N HIS A 47 3.87 8.84 -6.42
CA HIS A 47 2.42 9.08 -6.50
C HIS A 47 1.84 9.30 -5.11
N PRO A 48 1.14 10.42 -4.87
CA PRO A 48 0.47 10.64 -3.59
C PRO A 48 -0.80 9.79 -3.50
N SER A 49 -0.70 8.63 -2.86
CA SER A 49 -1.84 7.76 -2.63
C SER A 49 -2.57 8.17 -1.35
N LYS A 50 -3.88 7.92 -1.31
CA LYS A 50 -4.65 8.14 -0.09
C LYS A 50 -4.21 7.17 0.99
N ILE A 51 -4.06 7.66 2.21
CA ILE A 51 -3.61 6.84 3.33
C ILE A 51 -4.56 5.68 3.60
N ASP A 52 -5.86 5.89 3.43
CA ASP A 52 -6.85 4.84 3.62
C ASP A 52 -6.63 3.67 2.68
N PHE A 53 -6.22 3.95 1.45
CA PHE A 53 -5.92 2.92 0.45
C PHE A 53 -4.66 2.13 0.85
N VAL A 54 -3.65 2.83 1.34
CA VAL A 54 -2.42 2.19 1.84
C VAL A 54 -2.74 1.29 3.03
N GLU A 55 -3.54 1.77 3.98
CA GLU A 55 -3.96 0.96 5.12
C GLU A 55 -4.73 -0.28 4.69
N LYS A 56 -5.64 -0.13 3.72
CA LYS A 56 -6.40 -1.25 3.18
C LYS A 56 -5.47 -2.29 2.56
N ALA A 57 -4.44 -1.84 1.84
CA ALA A 57 -3.46 -2.75 1.25
C ALA A 57 -2.73 -3.56 2.31
N PHE A 58 -2.30 -2.93 3.40
CA PHE A 58 -1.67 -3.64 4.51
C PHE A 58 -2.61 -4.66 5.15
N LYS A 59 -3.87 -4.31 5.33
CA LYS A 59 -4.87 -5.26 5.86
C LYS A 59 -4.98 -6.50 4.98
N LYS A 60 -4.94 -6.33 3.67
CA LYS A 60 -5.00 -7.45 2.73
C LYS A 60 -3.76 -8.34 2.79
N LEU A 61 -2.68 -7.86 3.39
CA LEU A 61 -1.47 -8.63 3.64
C LEU A 61 -1.42 -9.19 5.06
N GLY A 62 -2.50 -9.05 5.82
CA GLY A 62 -2.56 -9.52 7.21
C GLY A 62 -1.83 -8.63 8.20
N ARG A 63 -1.54 -7.40 7.81
CA ARG A 63 -0.88 -6.41 8.67
C ARG A 63 -1.85 -5.30 9.02
N GLU A 64 -1.85 -4.92 10.28
CA GLU A 64 -2.67 -3.82 10.75
C GLU A 64 -1.78 -2.62 11.03
N ILE A 65 -2.07 -1.51 10.34
CA ILE A 65 -1.38 -0.24 10.57
C ILE A 65 -2.41 0.74 11.10
N ASN A 66 -2.12 1.33 12.24
CA ASN A 66 -2.97 2.36 12.79
C ASN A 66 -2.30 3.71 12.58
N LEU A 67 -2.79 4.45 11.59
CA LEU A 67 -2.27 5.76 11.23
C LEU A 67 -3.26 6.87 11.61
N SER A 68 -4.13 6.61 12.56
CA SER A 68 -5.08 7.62 12.99
C SER A 68 -4.32 8.76 13.66
N VAL A 69 -4.43 9.94 13.05
CA VAL A 69 -3.89 11.17 13.60
C VAL A 69 -5.02 11.90 14.30
N HIS A 70 -4.87 12.10 15.55
CA HIS A 70 -5.83 12.85 16.34
C HIS A 70 -5.38 14.29 16.47
#